data_c04ee5fe3477024c3d74dd6027b98fc2
#
_entry.id   c04ee5fe3477024c3d74dd6027b98fc2
#
_cell.length_a   1.000
_cell.length_b   1.000
_cell.length_c   1.000
_cell.angle_alpha   90.00
_cell.angle_beta   90.00
_cell.angle_gamma   90.00
#
_symmetry.space_group_name_H-M   'P 1'
#
loop_
_entity.id
_entity.type
_entity.pdbx_description
1 polymer ?
#
loop_
_entity_poly.entity_id
_entity_poly.type
_entity_poly.pdbx_seq_one_letter_code
_entity_poly.pdbx_strand_id
1 'polypeptide(L)'
;KKTDRKITPGDDQVIMDGQVIGYVHTEYYMLNKPQGVVSATEDRKYQTVVDLIADRQRKDLFPVGRLDIDTEGLLLITNDGELAHRLLSPKKHVDKVYYAKVQGKVDESDVKAFADGVDIGDDTPAKSADLRILKSGEESEIELTITEGRFHQVKRMFHAVGKEVIYLKRLSMGSLALDKTLTKGEYRSLTED
;
A
#
# COMPACT_ATOMS: atom_id res chain seq x y z
N LYS A 1 15.38 -36.97 -27.69
CA LYS A 1 15.57 -36.04 -26.56
C LYS A 1 14.17 -35.60 -26.12
N LYS A 2 13.77 -35.90 -24.87
CA LYS A 2 12.51 -35.41 -24.30
C LYS A 2 12.64 -33.90 -24.08
N THR A 3 11.74 -33.13 -24.70
CA THR A 3 11.72 -31.66 -24.66
C THR A 3 10.81 -31.10 -23.57
N ASP A 4 10.21 -31.93 -22.74
CA ASP A 4 9.16 -31.61 -21.76
C ASP A 4 9.51 -32.02 -20.31
N ARG A 5 10.80 -31.88 -19.94
CA ARG A 5 11.21 -32.07 -18.53
C ARG A 5 10.65 -30.90 -17.69
N LYS A 6 9.85 -31.25 -16.68
CA LYS A 6 9.42 -30.29 -15.67
C LYS A 6 10.63 -29.87 -14.84
N ILE A 7 10.78 -28.55 -14.67
CA ILE A 7 11.80 -27.92 -13.85
C ILE A 7 11.23 -27.75 -12.44
N THR A 8 11.97 -28.19 -11.43
CA THR A 8 11.65 -27.92 -10.03
C THR A 8 12.39 -26.67 -9.60
N PRO A 9 11.70 -25.55 -9.31
CA PRO A 9 12.34 -24.36 -8.83
C PRO A 9 13.12 -24.60 -7.53
N GLY A 10 14.35 -24.13 -7.46
CA GLY A 10 15.24 -24.35 -6.32
C GLY A 10 16.19 -25.55 -6.45
N ASP A 11 15.76 -26.60 -7.16
CA ASP A 11 16.54 -27.84 -7.31
C ASP A 11 17.22 -27.96 -8.67
N ASP A 12 16.60 -27.41 -9.73
CA ASP A 12 17.12 -27.48 -11.09
C ASP A 12 17.75 -26.15 -11.52
N GLN A 13 18.98 -26.23 -12.07
CA GLN A 13 19.60 -25.08 -12.74
C GLN A 13 19.27 -25.11 -14.24
N VAL A 14 18.77 -24.00 -14.75
CA VAL A 14 18.59 -23.80 -16.20
C VAL A 14 19.79 -23.03 -16.73
N ILE A 15 20.51 -23.64 -17.69
CA ILE A 15 21.65 -23.03 -18.35
C ILE A 15 21.26 -22.76 -19.81
N MET A 16 21.39 -21.50 -20.26
CA MET A 16 21.24 -21.11 -21.65
C MET A 16 22.49 -20.33 -22.09
N ASP A 17 23.09 -20.74 -23.21
CA ASP A 17 24.32 -20.16 -23.73
C ASP A 17 25.48 -20.06 -22.72
N GLY A 18 25.58 -21.07 -21.82
CA GLY A 18 26.62 -21.14 -20.79
C GLY A 18 26.38 -20.23 -19.57
N GLN A 19 25.27 -19.52 -19.52
CA GLN A 19 24.87 -18.72 -18.37
C GLN A 19 23.78 -19.42 -17.59
N VAL A 20 23.92 -19.44 -16.25
CA VAL A 20 22.88 -19.92 -15.34
C VAL A 20 21.75 -18.91 -15.33
N ILE A 21 20.59 -19.30 -15.82
CA ILE A 21 19.38 -18.50 -15.69
C ILE A 21 18.76 -18.82 -14.32
N GLY A 22 18.90 -17.87 -13.38
CA GLY A 22 18.22 -17.97 -12.09
C GLY A 22 16.70 -17.90 -12.27
N TYR A 23 15.97 -18.87 -11.78
CA TYR A 23 14.51 -18.77 -11.66
C TYR A 23 14.20 -17.97 -10.40
N VAL A 24 13.76 -16.73 -10.57
CA VAL A 24 13.25 -15.92 -9.46
C VAL A 24 11.83 -16.42 -9.15
N HIS A 25 11.67 -17.10 -8.03
CA HIS A 25 10.38 -17.67 -7.63
C HIS A 25 9.44 -16.60 -7.13
N THR A 26 9.93 -15.68 -6.30
CA THR A 26 9.15 -14.61 -5.68
C THR A 26 9.92 -13.28 -5.78
N GLU A 27 9.20 -12.22 -6.09
CA GLU A 27 9.73 -10.87 -6.10
C GLU A 27 8.96 -9.98 -5.11
N TYR A 28 9.69 -9.08 -4.47
CA TYR A 28 9.13 -8.10 -3.55
C TYR A 28 9.67 -6.72 -3.89
N TYR A 29 8.79 -5.77 -4.09
CA TYR A 29 9.17 -4.37 -4.37
C TYR A 29 8.42 -3.42 -3.44
N MET A 30 9.16 -2.48 -2.86
CA MET A 30 8.61 -1.32 -2.20
C MET A 30 8.51 -0.20 -3.22
N LEU A 31 7.31 0.26 -3.49
CA LEU A 31 7.04 1.40 -4.36
C LEU A 31 6.60 2.60 -3.52
N ASN A 32 7.18 3.77 -3.77
CA ASN A 32 6.58 5.04 -3.38
C ASN A 32 5.59 5.45 -4.48
N LYS A 33 4.34 5.00 -4.34
CA LYS A 33 3.32 5.21 -5.36
C LYS A 33 3.07 6.71 -5.59
N PRO A 34 3.13 7.20 -6.84
CA PRO A 34 2.75 8.57 -7.18
C PRO A 34 1.24 8.70 -7.36
N GLN A 35 0.74 9.91 -7.43
CA GLN A 35 -0.62 10.20 -7.92
C GLN A 35 -0.75 9.88 -9.41
N GLY A 36 -1.98 9.68 -9.86
CA GLY A 36 -2.28 9.44 -11.26
C GLY A 36 -2.11 7.99 -11.74
N VAL A 37 -1.64 7.11 -10.87
CA VAL A 37 -1.39 5.70 -11.14
C VAL A 37 -2.35 4.84 -10.33
N VAL A 38 -2.93 3.81 -10.94
CA VAL A 38 -3.91 2.94 -10.27
C VAL A 38 -3.26 1.71 -9.65
N SER A 39 -3.79 1.29 -8.50
CA SER A 39 -3.38 0.06 -7.80
C SER A 39 -4.07 -1.15 -8.41
N ALA A 40 -3.61 -1.53 -9.60
CA ALA A 40 -4.12 -2.67 -10.38
C ALA A 40 -2.96 -3.36 -11.11
N THR A 41 -3.22 -4.55 -11.60
CA THR A 41 -2.28 -5.29 -12.48
C THR A 41 -2.41 -4.84 -13.93
N GLU A 42 -3.62 -4.46 -14.34
CA GLU A 42 -3.95 -3.99 -15.69
C GLU A 42 -5.03 -2.91 -15.59
N ASP A 43 -4.95 -1.92 -16.46
CA ASP A 43 -6.00 -0.91 -16.64
C ASP A 43 -5.98 -0.39 -18.09
N ARG A 44 -7.16 -0.06 -18.63
CA ARG A 44 -7.28 0.42 -20.03
C ARG A 44 -7.02 1.91 -20.20
N LYS A 45 -7.12 2.66 -19.13
CA LYS A 45 -7.09 4.14 -19.16
C LYS A 45 -5.88 4.70 -18.44
N TYR A 46 -5.49 4.08 -17.35
CA TYR A 46 -4.45 4.61 -16.47
C TYR A 46 -3.25 3.67 -16.43
N GLN A 47 -2.07 4.25 -16.26
CA GLN A 47 -0.88 3.50 -15.90
C GLN A 47 -1.08 2.79 -14.56
N THR A 48 -0.64 1.55 -14.47
CA THR A 48 -0.75 0.77 -13.24
C THR A 48 0.53 0.85 -12.42
N VAL A 49 0.41 0.52 -11.13
CA VAL A 49 1.58 0.43 -10.24
C VAL A 49 2.58 -0.65 -10.68
N VAL A 50 2.10 -1.73 -11.31
CA VAL A 50 2.96 -2.81 -11.83
C VAL A 50 3.76 -2.33 -13.04
N ASP A 51 3.21 -1.43 -13.86
CA ASP A 51 3.91 -0.85 -15.01
C ASP A 51 5.14 -0.02 -14.60
N LEU A 52 5.15 0.52 -13.39
CA LEU A 52 6.27 1.29 -12.86
C LEU A 52 7.50 0.42 -12.51
N ILE A 53 7.31 -0.89 -12.32
CA ILE A 53 8.39 -1.80 -11.94
C ILE A 53 9.10 -2.29 -13.21
N ALA A 54 10.09 -1.52 -13.67
CA ALA A 54 10.81 -1.80 -14.92
C ALA A 54 11.65 -3.08 -14.86
N ASP A 55 12.25 -3.36 -13.69
CA ASP A 55 13.19 -4.48 -13.51
C ASP A 55 12.51 -5.80 -13.18
N ARG A 56 11.17 -5.85 -13.19
CA ARG A 56 10.44 -7.07 -12.87
C ARG A 56 10.77 -8.21 -13.83
N GLN A 57 11.02 -9.38 -13.27
CA GLN A 57 11.22 -10.62 -14.04
C GLN A 57 9.92 -11.42 -14.13
N ARG A 58 9.05 -11.26 -13.12
CA ARG A 58 7.75 -11.93 -13.04
C ARG A 58 6.66 -11.12 -13.72
N LYS A 59 5.73 -11.83 -14.37
CA LYS A 59 4.54 -11.24 -14.99
C LYS A 59 3.31 -11.27 -14.09
N ASP A 60 3.37 -12.05 -13.01
CA ASP A 60 2.27 -12.31 -12.07
C ASP A 60 2.33 -11.43 -10.81
N LEU A 61 3.04 -10.31 -10.88
CA LEU A 61 3.09 -9.33 -9.80
C LEU A 61 1.74 -8.63 -9.60
N PHE A 62 1.42 -8.34 -8.37
CA PHE A 62 0.22 -7.58 -7.99
C PHE A 62 0.49 -6.67 -6.77
N PRO A 63 -0.26 -5.57 -6.62
CA PRO A 63 -0.14 -4.72 -5.45
C PRO A 63 -0.79 -5.37 -4.23
N VAL A 64 -0.12 -5.27 -3.08
CA VAL A 64 -0.65 -5.71 -1.78
C VAL A 64 -1.52 -4.60 -1.20
N GLY A 65 -2.81 -4.73 -1.43
CA GLY A 65 -3.79 -3.70 -1.13
C GLY A 65 -3.89 -2.64 -2.22
N ARG A 66 -4.72 -1.67 -1.96
CA ARG A 66 -5.04 -0.62 -2.94
C ARG A 66 -4.93 0.75 -2.28
N LEU A 67 -4.19 1.64 -2.92
CA LEU A 67 -4.24 3.07 -2.68
C LEU A 67 -5.03 3.72 -3.80
N ASP A 68 -5.81 4.74 -3.46
CA ASP A 68 -6.57 5.50 -4.46
C ASP A 68 -5.63 6.14 -5.49
N ILE A 69 -6.16 6.51 -6.64
CA ILE A 69 -5.39 7.12 -7.74
C ILE A 69 -4.66 8.41 -7.30
N ASP A 70 -5.24 9.15 -6.38
CA ASP A 70 -4.72 10.40 -5.82
C ASP A 70 -3.98 10.22 -4.48
N THR A 71 -3.87 9.00 -3.97
CA THR A 71 -3.10 8.66 -2.76
C THR A 71 -1.69 8.24 -3.11
N GLU A 72 -0.74 8.72 -2.35
CA GLU A 72 0.68 8.44 -2.51
C GLU A 72 1.21 7.47 -1.44
N GLY A 73 2.47 7.08 -1.60
CA GLY A 73 3.26 6.44 -0.55
C GLY A 73 3.44 4.94 -0.69
N LEU A 74 3.66 4.28 0.43
CA LEU A 74 4.07 2.89 0.48
C LEU A 74 3.03 1.96 -0.16
N LEU A 75 3.48 1.24 -1.19
CA LEU A 75 2.76 0.12 -1.77
C LEU A 75 3.74 -1.04 -2.00
N LEU A 76 3.43 -2.19 -1.41
CA LEU A 76 4.16 -3.42 -1.66
C LEU A 76 3.62 -4.08 -2.93
N ILE A 77 4.53 -4.50 -3.83
CA ILE A 77 4.20 -5.22 -5.06
C ILE A 77 4.95 -6.54 -5.03
N THR A 78 4.26 -7.64 -5.21
CA THR A 78 4.80 -8.99 -5.11
C THR A 78 3.93 -10.00 -5.84
N ASN A 79 4.42 -11.21 -6.02
CA ASN A 79 3.62 -12.39 -6.41
C ASN A 79 3.40 -13.37 -5.24
N ASP A 80 3.74 -12.97 -4.01
CA ASP A 80 3.49 -13.74 -2.78
C ASP A 80 2.06 -13.53 -2.27
N GLY A 81 1.16 -14.42 -2.67
CA GLY A 81 -0.25 -14.37 -2.25
C GLY A 81 -0.46 -14.63 -0.76
N GLU A 82 0.40 -15.42 -0.13
CA GLU A 82 0.30 -15.75 1.30
C GLU A 82 0.66 -14.52 2.15
N LEU A 83 1.76 -13.85 1.83
CA LEU A 83 2.14 -12.60 2.49
C LEU A 83 1.05 -11.54 2.30
N ALA A 84 0.56 -11.37 1.08
CA ALA A 84 -0.51 -10.41 0.79
C ALA A 84 -1.77 -10.69 1.63
N HIS A 85 -2.18 -11.95 1.71
CA HIS A 85 -3.33 -12.33 2.54
C HIS A 85 -3.11 -12.03 4.03
N ARG A 86 -1.90 -12.27 4.55
CA ARG A 86 -1.57 -11.96 5.95
C ARG A 86 -1.63 -10.45 6.24
N LEU A 87 -1.10 -9.64 5.32
CA LEU A 87 -1.04 -8.17 5.48
C LEU A 87 -2.42 -7.51 5.31
N LEU A 88 -3.29 -8.06 4.47
CA LEU A 88 -4.58 -7.49 4.15
C LEU A 88 -5.74 -8.02 5.00
N SER A 89 -5.55 -9.13 5.70
CA SER A 89 -6.60 -9.77 6.48
C SER A 89 -7.10 -8.86 7.61
N PRO A 90 -8.41 -8.54 7.67
CA PRO A 90 -8.98 -7.73 8.73
C PRO A 90 -8.83 -8.34 10.13
N LYS A 91 -8.64 -9.67 10.20
CA LYS A 91 -8.42 -10.41 11.46
C LYS A 91 -7.02 -10.21 12.04
N LYS A 92 -6.06 -9.82 11.22
CA LYS A 92 -4.66 -9.62 11.65
C LYS A 92 -4.42 -8.21 12.21
N HIS A 93 -5.37 -7.28 12.01
CA HIS A 93 -5.27 -5.90 12.52
C HIS A 93 -3.93 -5.22 12.22
N VAL A 94 -3.43 -5.41 11.00
CA VAL A 94 -2.15 -4.80 10.59
C VAL A 94 -2.30 -3.29 10.51
N ASP A 95 -1.49 -2.58 11.30
CA ASP A 95 -1.48 -1.13 11.34
C ASP A 95 -1.07 -0.54 9.99
N LYS A 96 -1.77 0.49 9.57
CA LYS A 96 -1.43 1.31 8.41
C LYS A 96 -1.37 2.76 8.87
N VAL A 97 -0.21 3.37 8.72
CA VAL A 97 0.01 4.75 9.12
C VAL A 97 -0.02 5.64 7.89
N TYR A 98 -0.83 6.69 7.96
CA TYR A 98 -0.99 7.68 6.91
C TYR A 98 -0.59 9.06 7.42
N TYR A 99 0.07 9.83 6.57
CA TYR A 99 0.16 11.28 6.69
C TYR A 99 -0.91 11.91 5.81
N ALA A 100 -1.59 12.91 6.33
CA ALA A 100 -2.57 13.68 5.55
C ALA A 100 -2.47 15.18 5.81
N LYS A 101 -2.78 15.95 4.77
CA LYS A 101 -3.19 17.33 4.89
C LYS A 101 -4.70 17.41 4.80
N VAL A 102 -5.30 18.15 5.70
CA VAL A 102 -6.74 18.22 5.90
C VAL A 102 -7.18 19.68 5.87
N GLN A 103 -8.16 19.98 5.04
CA GLN A 103 -8.87 21.26 5.06
C GLN A 103 -9.75 21.31 6.30
N GLY A 104 -9.52 22.28 7.16
CA GLY A 104 -10.21 22.47 8.43
C GLY A 104 -9.32 22.22 9.65
N LYS A 105 -9.72 22.82 10.76
CA LYS A 105 -9.01 22.73 12.02
C LYS A 105 -9.29 21.36 12.68
N VAL A 106 -8.28 20.50 12.71
CA VAL A 106 -8.32 19.24 13.45
C VAL A 106 -7.95 19.51 14.89
N ASP A 107 -8.76 19.01 15.82
CA ASP A 107 -8.59 19.19 17.27
C ASP A 107 -8.85 17.90 18.07
N GLU A 108 -8.78 17.99 19.39
CA GLU A 108 -8.94 16.85 20.29
C GLU A 108 -10.32 16.19 20.20
N SER A 109 -11.35 16.90 19.76
CA SER A 109 -12.67 16.30 19.52
C SER A 109 -12.65 15.30 18.37
N ASP A 110 -11.87 15.58 17.33
CA ASP A 110 -11.65 14.66 16.22
C ASP A 110 -10.82 13.45 16.65
N VAL A 111 -9.79 13.65 17.47
CA VAL A 111 -8.99 12.57 18.06
C VAL A 111 -9.89 11.61 18.83
N LYS A 112 -10.78 12.14 19.66
CA LYS A 112 -11.74 11.34 20.43
C LYS A 112 -12.73 10.63 19.51
N ALA A 113 -13.30 11.32 18.53
CA ALA A 113 -14.26 10.72 17.61
C ALA A 113 -13.64 9.55 16.84
N PHE A 114 -12.40 9.67 16.40
CA PHE A 114 -11.69 8.60 15.68
C PHE A 114 -11.34 7.43 16.60
N ALA A 115 -10.99 7.69 17.85
CA ALA A 115 -10.75 6.64 18.84
C ALA A 115 -12.03 5.85 19.18
N ASP A 116 -13.17 6.53 19.23
CA ASP A 116 -14.48 5.92 19.47
C ASP A 116 -15.04 5.18 18.24
N GLY A 117 -14.57 5.53 17.05
CA GLY A 117 -15.05 5.02 15.75
C GLY A 117 -16.13 5.91 15.14
N VAL A 118 -15.87 6.44 13.95
CA VAL A 118 -16.80 7.31 13.23
C VAL A 118 -17.69 6.54 12.26
N ASP A 119 -18.91 7.00 12.08
CA ASP A 119 -19.81 6.52 11.03
C ASP A 119 -19.34 7.04 9.66
N ILE A 120 -18.97 6.13 8.80
CA ILE A 120 -18.49 6.43 7.43
C ILE A 120 -19.52 6.04 6.36
N GLY A 121 -20.76 5.73 6.76
CA GLY A 121 -21.85 5.37 5.86
C GLY A 121 -21.87 3.91 5.42
N ASP A 122 -21.13 3.04 6.09
CA ASP A 122 -21.17 1.60 5.92
C ASP A 122 -22.12 0.96 6.97
N ASP A 123 -22.38 -0.35 6.89
CA ASP A 123 -23.22 -1.09 7.84
C ASP A 123 -22.69 -1.01 9.30
N THR A 124 -21.40 -0.78 9.45
CA THR A 124 -20.73 -0.63 10.75
C THR A 124 -19.83 0.59 10.74
N PRO A 125 -19.70 1.30 11.88
CA PRO A 125 -18.72 2.38 12.01
C PRO A 125 -17.30 1.92 11.68
N ALA A 126 -16.43 2.87 11.38
CA ALA A 126 -14.98 2.61 11.30
C ALA A 126 -14.47 2.09 12.64
N LYS A 127 -13.51 1.18 12.61
CA LYS A 127 -12.83 0.75 13.83
C LYS A 127 -12.10 1.92 14.48
N SER A 128 -11.85 1.79 15.78
CA SER A 128 -11.00 2.73 16.52
C SER A 128 -9.72 3.02 15.75
N ALA A 129 -9.39 4.28 15.62
CA ALA A 129 -8.21 4.77 14.93
C ALA A 129 -7.43 5.75 15.83
N ASP A 130 -6.12 5.76 15.70
CA ASP A 130 -5.24 6.68 16.41
C ASP A 130 -4.92 7.89 15.53
N LEU A 131 -5.46 9.05 15.89
CA LEU A 131 -5.25 10.32 15.21
C LEU A 131 -4.27 11.20 15.98
N ARG A 132 -3.13 11.49 15.38
CA ARG A 132 -2.11 12.38 15.92
C ARG A 132 -2.08 13.68 15.14
N ILE A 133 -2.25 14.79 15.84
CA ILE A 133 -2.19 16.15 15.26
C ILE A 133 -0.73 16.61 15.20
N LEU A 134 -0.23 16.90 14.00
CA LEU A 134 1.10 17.49 13.79
C LEU A 134 1.01 19.01 13.72
N LYS A 135 -0.02 19.52 13.06
CA LYS A 135 -0.31 20.95 12.93
C LYS A 135 -1.82 21.15 12.85
N SER A 136 -2.35 22.12 13.57
CA SER A 136 -3.77 22.47 13.54
C SER A 136 -3.95 23.91 13.07
N GLY A 137 -4.84 24.13 12.12
CA GLY A 137 -5.14 25.41 11.50
C GLY A 137 -6.21 25.27 10.43
N GLU A 138 -6.38 26.29 9.58
CA GLU A 138 -7.29 26.22 8.43
C GLU A 138 -6.95 25.03 7.52
N GLU A 139 -5.67 24.76 7.37
CA GLU A 139 -5.11 23.50 6.87
C GLU A 139 -4.36 22.82 8.00
N SER A 140 -4.77 21.60 8.34
CA SER A 140 -4.14 20.78 9.37
C SER A 140 -3.28 19.68 8.75
N GLU A 141 -2.25 19.26 9.50
CA GLU A 141 -1.42 18.12 9.14
C GLU A 141 -1.53 17.08 10.27
N ILE A 142 -1.75 15.84 9.87
CA ILE A 142 -1.99 14.73 10.81
C ILE A 142 -1.28 13.46 10.40
N GLU A 143 -1.07 12.59 11.38
CA GLU A 143 -0.85 11.16 11.16
C GLU A 143 -2.05 10.37 11.68
N LEU A 144 -2.45 9.37 10.92
CA LEU A 144 -3.57 8.50 11.26
C LEU A 144 -3.15 7.04 11.15
N THR A 145 -3.35 6.28 12.22
CA THR A 145 -3.17 4.83 12.22
C THR A 145 -4.52 4.13 12.22
N ILE A 146 -4.73 3.29 11.22
CA ILE A 146 -5.92 2.43 11.08
C ILE A 146 -5.51 0.98 10.94
N THR A 147 -6.38 0.05 11.36
CA THR A 147 -6.16 -1.40 11.32
C THR A 147 -7.00 -2.12 10.27
N GLU A 148 -7.73 -1.37 9.48
CA GLU A 148 -8.59 -1.86 8.38
C GLU A 148 -8.30 -1.06 7.10
N GLY A 149 -9.01 -1.32 6.03
CA GLY A 149 -8.80 -0.61 4.76
C GLY A 149 -10.06 -0.68 3.90
N ARG A 150 -11.11 0.04 4.30
CA ARG A 150 -12.34 0.16 3.52
C ARG A 150 -12.16 1.17 2.39
N PHE A 151 -13.05 1.13 1.43
CA PHE A 151 -13.06 2.05 0.30
C PHE A 151 -13.04 3.51 0.76
N HIS A 152 -12.04 4.27 0.32
CA HIS A 152 -11.82 5.68 0.66
C HIS A 152 -11.90 5.99 2.16
N GLN A 153 -11.47 5.06 3.02
CA GLN A 153 -11.76 5.10 4.45
C GLN A 153 -11.26 6.38 5.11
N VAL A 154 -10.00 6.77 4.93
CA VAL A 154 -9.43 7.95 5.59
C VAL A 154 -10.19 9.21 5.16
N LYS A 155 -10.49 9.34 3.87
CA LYS A 155 -11.27 10.47 3.33
C LYS A 155 -12.66 10.54 3.94
N ARG A 156 -13.36 9.40 4.01
CA ARG A 156 -14.71 9.33 4.60
C ARG A 156 -14.71 9.59 6.10
N MET A 157 -13.66 9.16 6.83
CA MET A 157 -13.53 9.44 8.26
C MET A 157 -13.44 10.94 8.53
N PHE A 158 -12.60 11.67 7.77
CA PHE A 158 -12.51 13.13 7.91
C PHE A 158 -13.77 13.84 7.46
N HIS A 159 -14.39 13.38 6.37
CA HIS A 159 -15.68 13.91 5.92
C HIS A 159 -16.76 13.78 7.00
N ALA A 160 -16.80 12.66 7.73
CA ALA A 160 -17.75 12.43 8.82
C ALA A 160 -17.60 13.42 9.98
N VAL A 161 -16.46 14.05 10.16
CA VAL A 161 -16.23 15.12 11.15
C VAL A 161 -16.18 16.52 10.52
N GLY A 162 -16.73 16.66 9.30
CA GLY A 162 -16.87 17.95 8.60
C GLY A 162 -15.59 18.52 8.03
N LYS A 163 -14.63 17.67 7.67
CA LYS A 163 -13.31 18.05 7.14
C LYS A 163 -13.00 17.29 5.85
N GLU A 164 -12.09 17.82 5.03
CA GLU A 164 -11.73 17.23 3.75
C GLU A 164 -10.23 16.93 3.69
N VAL A 165 -9.87 15.70 3.30
CA VAL A 165 -8.49 15.32 3.01
C VAL A 165 -8.09 15.91 1.66
N ILE A 166 -7.04 16.75 1.65
CA ILE A 166 -6.50 17.37 0.44
C ILE A 166 -5.20 16.74 -0.05
N TYR A 167 -4.53 15.98 0.82
CA TYR A 167 -3.35 15.19 0.50
C TYR A 167 -3.29 13.96 1.40
N LEU A 168 -2.95 12.80 0.83
CA LEU A 168 -2.88 11.55 1.58
C LEU A 168 -1.68 10.72 1.12
N LYS A 169 -0.89 10.24 2.09
CA LYS A 169 0.29 9.41 1.84
C LYS A 169 0.38 8.29 2.88
N ARG A 170 0.47 7.04 2.44
CA ARG A 170 0.75 5.93 3.35
C ARG A 170 2.24 5.88 3.68
N LEU A 171 2.57 5.91 4.96
CA LEU A 171 3.94 5.88 5.47
C LEU A 171 4.42 4.47 5.82
N SER A 172 3.51 3.62 6.34
CA SER A 172 3.87 2.27 6.76
C SER A 172 2.69 1.31 6.70
N MET A 173 3.00 0.02 6.68
CA MET A 173 2.05 -1.08 6.79
C MET A 173 2.70 -2.20 7.61
N GLY A 174 2.21 -2.43 8.85
CA GLY A 174 2.87 -3.30 9.81
C GLY A 174 4.27 -2.80 10.13
N SER A 175 5.24 -3.70 10.07
CA SER A 175 6.66 -3.37 10.27
C SER A 175 7.33 -2.72 9.06
N LEU A 176 6.68 -2.73 7.89
CA LEU A 176 7.24 -2.17 6.67
C LEU A 176 7.01 -0.66 6.61
N ALA A 177 8.08 0.12 6.70
CA ALA A 177 8.05 1.58 6.56
C ALA A 177 8.56 2.01 5.19
N LEU A 178 7.95 3.05 4.62
CA LEU A 178 8.41 3.64 3.38
C LEU A 178 9.84 4.15 3.53
N ASP A 179 10.71 3.69 2.63
CA ASP A 179 12.09 4.18 2.54
C ASP A 179 12.09 5.66 2.16
N LYS A 180 12.65 6.49 3.02
CA LYS A 180 12.68 7.95 2.86
C LYS A 180 13.55 8.41 1.69
N THR A 181 14.41 7.54 1.17
CA THR A 181 15.25 7.83 0.00
C THR A 181 14.51 7.67 -1.32
N LEU A 182 13.39 6.95 -1.32
CA LEU A 182 12.56 6.79 -2.51
C LEU A 182 11.72 8.04 -2.77
N THR A 183 11.94 8.68 -3.90
CA THR A 183 11.07 9.75 -4.38
C THR A 183 9.80 9.18 -5.03
N LYS A 184 8.84 10.03 -5.35
CA LYS A 184 7.56 9.60 -5.96
C LYS A 184 7.79 8.85 -7.26
N GLY A 185 7.22 7.66 -7.38
CA GLY A 185 7.36 6.78 -8.53
C GLY A 185 8.58 5.87 -8.49
N GLU A 186 9.51 6.10 -7.56
CA GLU A 186 10.65 5.22 -7.37
C GLU A 186 10.27 3.96 -6.57
N TYR A 187 11.01 2.90 -6.84
CA TYR A 187 10.88 1.62 -6.16
C TYR A 187 12.24 1.01 -5.87
N ARG A 188 12.28 0.06 -4.99
CA ARG A 188 13.43 -0.84 -4.79
C ARG A 188 12.97 -2.26 -4.49
N SER A 189 13.84 -3.22 -4.80
CA SER A 189 13.65 -4.60 -4.37
C SER A 189 13.73 -4.70 -2.84
N LEU A 190 12.99 -5.63 -2.29
CA LEU A 190 13.09 -6.08 -0.90
C LEU A 190 13.63 -7.51 -0.88
N THR A 191 14.32 -7.86 0.21
CA THR A 191 14.71 -9.22 0.54
C THR A 191 13.66 -9.88 1.42
N GLU A 192 13.72 -11.20 1.56
CA GLU A 192 12.78 -11.95 2.42
C GLU A 192 13.01 -11.73 3.92
N ASP A 193 14.10 -11.04 4.31
CA ASP A 193 14.49 -10.77 5.71
C ASP A 193 13.75 -9.55 6.30
#